data_257e4a526120e0f6cec0fb75ed4a5ee2
#
_entry.id   257e4a526120e0f6cec0fb75ed4a5ee2
#
_cell.length_a   1.000
_cell.length_b   1.000
_cell.length_c   1.000
_cell.angle_alpha   90.00
_cell.angle_beta   90.00
_cell.angle_gamma   90.00
#
_symmetry.space_group_name_H-M   'P 1'
#
loop_
_entity.id
_entity.type
_entity.pdbx_description
1 polymer ?
#
loop_
_entity_poly.entity_id
_entity_poly.type
_entity_poly.pdbx_seq_one_letter_code
_entity_poly.pdbx_strand_id
1 'polypeptide(L)'
;TLFVCRDGSEMSLKKAPPYPYTAARDWAQGLIFKGQSGYTEGTVGFGVDILAMAGFNLMGSRADDYARSGLLPVNTDNSRDDYYGKIGITGKAKFRKNELFVGDLVPQLPTIFSSPARLFPQTYRGIRFVSNEIPNLQLEGFYVDEVRQRDSIRYTDVGTDNINHRFNKAATTDSFYTLGGSYQLKDYRLRAYHAELKDIYQQQFLGFNGKQPLNDQLNFLSDVRFFNSEETGSKKIGEVDNRHISGLFGLNYQNHTVSLGYMQSFGSTGLPFLSGTESPVVLDFMSSDYSNKDEKVYSIRYEYDFKNARMGDVSLNGLRFMTRYAKGENIDLLQYGDQRFKEESMEFDLGYKIPEGKLKGLGVRARFSHYRNDMPTNMTFHSANETRLNVDYTFKF
;
A
#
# COMPACT_ATOMS: atom_id res chain seq x y z
N THR A 1 6.03 14.87 -24.08
CA THR A 1 6.90 14.26 -23.07
C THR A 1 6.58 14.90 -21.72
N LEU A 2 6.29 14.07 -20.71
CA LEU A 2 6.02 14.52 -19.34
C LEU A 2 7.16 14.07 -18.45
N PHE A 3 7.76 15.00 -17.71
CA PHE A 3 8.74 14.73 -16.66
C PHE A 3 8.13 15.10 -15.32
N VAL A 4 8.26 14.22 -14.34
CA VAL A 4 7.84 14.44 -12.95
C VAL A 4 9.02 14.12 -12.06
N CYS A 5 9.45 15.07 -11.26
CA CYS A 5 10.42 14.85 -10.19
C CYS A 5 9.68 15.00 -8.85
N ARG A 6 9.81 14.02 -7.97
CA ARG A 6 9.35 14.08 -6.59
C ARG A 6 10.57 14.09 -5.69
N ASP A 7 10.65 15.11 -4.86
CA ASP A 7 11.57 15.20 -3.74
C ASP A 7 10.77 14.95 -2.45
N GLY A 8 11.24 14.05 -1.61
CA GLY A 8 10.55 13.73 -0.37
C GLY A 8 11.51 13.23 0.70
N SER A 9 11.28 13.67 1.92
CA SER A 9 11.96 13.13 3.10
C SER A 9 10.96 12.41 4.00
N GLU A 10 11.37 11.29 4.56
CA GLU A 10 10.61 10.55 5.55
C GLU A 10 11.48 10.29 6.78
N MET A 11 10.94 10.62 7.95
CA MET A 11 11.48 10.25 9.25
C MET A 11 10.48 9.33 9.94
N SER A 12 10.93 8.16 10.36
CA SER A 12 10.15 7.18 11.10
C SER A 12 10.80 6.88 12.45
N LEU A 13 9.99 6.95 13.49
CA LEU A 13 10.37 6.58 14.85
C LEU A 13 9.38 5.51 15.33
N LYS A 14 9.86 4.28 15.51
CA LYS A 14 9.06 3.17 16.05
C LYS A 14 9.68 2.70 17.35
N LYS A 15 8.89 2.72 18.43
CA LYS A 15 9.27 2.18 19.74
C LYS A 15 8.45 0.93 20.01
N ALA A 16 9.12 -0.18 20.33
CA ALA A 16 8.53 -1.45 20.77
C ALA A 16 8.99 -1.80 22.19
N PRO A 17 8.22 -2.57 22.97
CA PRO A 17 8.66 -3.07 24.27
C PRO A 17 9.69 -4.20 24.16
N PRO A 18 10.25 -4.71 25.27
CA PRO A 18 11.68 -4.87 25.49
C PRO A 18 12.33 -5.96 24.65
N TYR A 19 13.01 -5.53 23.62
CA TYR A 19 13.99 -6.31 22.88
C TYR A 19 15.35 -5.59 22.94
N PRO A 20 16.47 -6.27 22.63
CA PRO A 20 17.81 -5.66 22.69
C PRO A 20 17.94 -4.38 21.84
N TYR A 21 16.95 -4.14 20.94
CA TYR A 21 16.84 -2.91 20.15
C TYR A 21 15.51 -2.23 20.49
N THR A 22 15.55 -1.13 21.21
CA THR A 22 14.37 -0.45 21.77
C THR A 22 13.67 0.48 20.80
N ALA A 23 14.25 0.81 19.65
CA ALA A 23 13.67 1.73 18.67
C ALA A 23 14.21 1.49 17.25
N ALA A 24 13.38 1.72 16.24
CA ALA A 24 13.83 1.96 14.87
C ALA A 24 13.74 3.46 14.59
N ARG A 25 14.87 4.07 14.17
CA ARG A 25 14.96 5.49 13.82
C ARG A 25 15.62 5.61 12.47
N ASP A 26 14.91 6.13 11.49
CA ASP A 26 15.44 6.38 10.18
C ASP A 26 14.99 7.74 9.68
N TRP A 27 15.91 8.45 9.06
CA TRP A 27 15.63 9.67 8.33
C TRP A 27 16.31 9.60 6.98
N ALA A 28 15.52 9.64 5.92
CA ALA A 28 16.02 9.50 4.56
C ALA A 28 15.41 10.55 3.63
N GLN A 29 16.19 10.95 2.64
CA GLN A 29 15.80 11.82 1.53
C GLN A 29 15.68 10.96 0.26
N GLY A 30 14.60 11.14 -0.51
CA GLY A 30 14.39 10.44 -1.77
C GLY A 30 14.10 11.38 -2.93
N LEU A 31 14.72 11.10 -4.07
CA LEU A 31 14.42 11.74 -5.34
C LEU A 31 13.81 10.70 -6.29
N ILE A 32 12.66 11.02 -6.89
CA ILE A 32 12.03 10.19 -7.90
C ILE A 32 11.89 11.02 -9.18
N PHE A 33 12.53 10.56 -10.24
CA PHE A 33 12.36 11.10 -11.58
C PHE A 33 11.52 10.14 -12.43
N LYS A 34 10.44 10.65 -13.01
CA LYS A 34 9.59 9.91 -13.97
C LYS A 34 9.60 10.64 -15.28
N GLY A 35 10.17 10.01 -16.31
CA GLY A 35 10.11 10.48 -17.69
C GLY A 35 9.14 9.61 -18.48
N GLN A 36 8.19 10.25 -19.18
CA GLN A 36 7.23 9.54 -20.03
C GLN A 36 7.24 10.14 -21.43
N SER A 37 7.60 9.33 -22.42
CA SER A 37 7.47 9.76 -23.80
C SER A 37 6.01 9.84 -24.25
N GLY A 38 5.75 10.54 -25.33
CA GLY A 38 4.55 10.32 -26.15
C GLY A 38 4.65 8.97 -26.88
N TYR A 39 3.68 8.73 -27.76
CA TYR A 39 3.70 7.62 -28.71
C TYR A 39 4.11 8.13 -30.10
N THR A 40 4.79 7.30 -30.89
CA THR A 40 5.04 7.58 -32.31
C THR A 40 3.73 7.64 -33.08
N GLU A 41 3.74 8.32 -34.20
CA GLU A 41 2.62 8.32 -35.16
C GLU A 41 2.51 6.97 -35.87
N GLY A 42 1.30 6.61 -36.32
CA GLY A 42 1.01 5.38 -37.04
C GLY A 42 -0.13 4.58 -36.45
N THR A 43 -0.46 3.45 -37.07
CA THR A 43 -1.52 2.54 -36.60
C THR A 43 -1.20 1.94 -35.23
N VAL A 44 0.08 1.66 -35.00
CA VAL A 44 0.62 1.28 -33.69
C VAL A 44 1.65 2.34 -33.31
N GLY A 45 1.41 3.00 -32.19
CA GLY A 45 2.36 3.96 -31.61
C GLY A 45 3.28 3.27 -30.60
N PHE A 46 4.54 3.66 -30.54
CA PHE A 46 5.54 3.18 -29.59
C PHE A 46 6.06 4.31 -28.72
N GLY A 47 6.46 3.99 -27.51
CA GLY A 47 7.06 4.94 -26.58
C GLY A 47 7.89 4.25 -25.52
N VAL A 48 8.53 5.05 -24.67
CA VAL A 48 9.37 4.58 -23.58
C VAL A 48 9.17 5.44 -22.34
N ASP A 49 9.11 4.81 -21.17
CA ASP A 49 9.06 5.49 -19.87
C ASP A 49 10.32 5.16 -19.08
N ILE A 50 10.78 6.11 -18.28
CA ILE A 50 11.94 5.96 -17.41
C ILE A 50 11.53 6.32 -15.99
N LEU A 51 11.91 5.47 -15.02
CA LEU A 51 11.77 5.71 -13.60
C LEU A 51 13.14 5.63 -12.96
N ALA A 52 13.66 6.75 -12.46
CA ALA A 52 14.91 6.79 -11.70
C ALA A 52 14.64 7.24 -10.27
N MET A 53 15.26 6.57 -9.31
CA MET A 53 15.09 6.83 -7.88
C MET A 53 16.47 6.88 -7.22
N ALA A 54 16.71 7.88 -6.37
CA ALA A 54 17.93 8.00 -5.57
C ALA A 54 17.57 8.34 -4.12
N GLY A 55 18.02 7.51 -3.17
CA GLY A 55 17.78 7.64 -1.75
C GLY A 55 19.07 7.91 -0.98
N PHE A 56 18.98 8.78 0.03
CA PHE A 56 20.10 9.21 0.86
C PHE A 56 19.73 9.07 2.33
N ASN A 57 20.63 8.50 3.10
CA ASN A 57 20.56 8.44 4.55
C ASN A 57 20.92 9.81 5.15
N LEU A 58 20.03 10.40 5.93
CA LEU A 58 20.25 11.68 6.61
C LEU A 58 20.56 11.52 8.10
N MET A 59 20.39 10.31 8.65
CA MET A 59 20.70 10.00 10.04
C MET A 59 21.65 8.81 10.08
N GLY A 60 22.84 9.03 10.58
CA GLY A 60 23.83 7.96 10.75
C GLY A 60 23.27 6.77 11.53
N SER A 61 23.75 5.57 11.23
CA SER A 61 23.44 4.36 11.98
C SER A 61 23.87 4.50 13.43
N ARG A 62 22.99 4.08 14.36
CA ARG A 62 23.32 3.91 15.77
C ARG A 62 23.30 2.44 16.12
N ALA A 63 24.23 2.00 16.93
CA ALA A 63 24.38 0.58 17.28
C ALA A 63 23.17 0.00 18.03
N ASP A 64 22.38 0.85 18.68
CA ASP A 64 21.18 0.52 19.45
C ASP A 64 19.87 0.67 18.65
N ASP A 65 19.93 1.08 17.39
CA ASP A 65 18.77 1.25 16.53
C ASP A 65 18.47 -0.02 15.72
N TYR A 66 17.20 -0.44 15.73
CA TYR A 66 16.72 -1.49 14.84
C TYR A 66 16.54 -0.95 13.42
N ALA A 67 17.31 -1.48 12.48
CA ALA A 67 17.46 -0.89 11.15
C ALA A 67 16.33 -1.18 10.14
N ARG A 68 15.24 -1.85 10.52
CA ARG A 68 14.24 -2.32 9.54
C ARG A 68 12.99 -1.46 9.47
N SER A 69 13.13 -0.18 9.19
CA SER A 69 11.99 0.70 8.90
C SER A 69 11.45 0.51 7.46
N GLY A 70 12.21 -0.10 6.54
CA GLY A 70 11.89 -0.21 5.12
C GLY A 70 12.10 1.10 4.34
N LEU A 71 12.89 2.04 4.87
CA LEU A 71 13.27 3.29 4.18
C LEU A 71 14.56 3.12 3.37
N LEU A 72 15.56 2.44 3.94
CA LEU A 72 16.90 2.28 3.40
C LEU A 72 17.24 0.79 3.34
N PRO A 73 18.11 0.37 2.41
CA PRO A 73 18.70 -0.96 2.41
C PRO A 73 19.45 -1.22 3.72
N VAL A 74 19.34 -2.46 4.21
CA VAL A 74 19.97 -2.90 5.44
C VAL A 74 20.95 -4.03 5.13
N ASN A 75 22.20 -3.86 5.55
CA ASN A 75 23.26 -4.83 5.39
C ASN A 75 23.14 -5.99 6.41
N THR A 76 23.93 -7.02 6.23
CA THR A 76 23.96 -8.21 7.13
C THR A 76 24.39 -7.89 8.55
N ASP A 77 25.15 -6.81 8.75
CA ASP A 77 25.59 -6.29 10.05
C ASP A 77 24.59 -5.31 10.69
N ASN A 78 23.38 -5.18 10.13
CA ASN A 78 22.34 -4.21 10.48
C ASN A 78 22.71 -2.74 10.23
N SER A 79 23.79 -2.44 9.55
CA SER A 79 24.06 -1.08 9.08
C SER A 79 23.13 -0.70 7.93
N ARG A 80 22.90 0.59 7.75
CA ARG A 80 22.15 1.15 6.64
C ARG A 80 23.09 1.65 5.57
N ASP A 81 22.70 1.51 4.30
CA ASP A 81 23.43 2.16 3.22
C ASP A 81 23.29 3.68 3.31
N ASP A 82 24.38 4.40 3.03
CA ASP A 82 24.40 5.88 2.99
C ASP A 82 23.58 6.40 1.79
N TYR A 83 23.60 5.69 0.70
CA TYR A 83 22.82 6.00 -0.50
C TYR A 83 22.49 4.73 -1.29
N TYR A 84 21.40 4.78 -2.05
CA TYR A 84 21.05 3.73 -3.00
C TYR A 84 20.27 4.32 -4.17
N GLY A 85 20.25 3.62 -5.30
CA GLY A 85 19.56 4.07 -6.49
C GLY A 85 18.93 2.95 -7.28
N LYS A 86 17.87 3.27 -8.00
CA LYS A 86 17.14 2.37 -8.88
C LYS A 86 16.86 3.06 -10.20
N ILE A 87 17.04 2.35 -11.30
CA ILE A 87 16.60 2.79 -12.63
C ILE A 87 15.73 1.69 -13.20
N GLY A 88 14.59 2.09 -13.76
CA GLY A 88 13.66 1.23 -14.47
C GLY A 88 13.32 1.83 -15.83
N ILE A 89 13.20 0.99 -16.83
CA ILE A 89 12.80 1.35 -18.19
C ILE A 89 11.60 0.51 -18.58
N THR A 90 10.60 1.15 -19.20
CA THR A 90 9.40 0.48 -19.65
C THR A 90 9.15 0.86 -21.12
N GLY A 91 9.25 -0.11 -22.02
CA GLY A 91 8.76 0.01 -23.38
C GLY A 91 7.24 -0.01 -23.40
N LYS A 92 6.62 0.77 -24.27
CA LYS A 92 5.17 0.80 -24.41
C LYS A 92 4.72 0.84 -25.85
N ALA A 93 3.60 0.17 -26.13
CA ALA A 93 2.94 0.20 -27.42
C ALA A 93 1.45 0.52 -27.24
N LYS A 94 0.87 1.23 -28.22
CA LYS A 94 -0.54 1.61 -28.21
C LYS A 94 -1.18 1.31 -29.54
N PHE A 95 -2.31 0.63 -29.51
CA PHE A 95 -3.18 0.39 -30.64
C PHE A 95 -4.62 0.75 -30.26
N ARG A 96 -5.18 1.77 -30.89
CA ARG A 96 -6.49 2.34 -30.51
C ARG A 96 -6.51 2.70 -29.00
N LYS A 97 -7.40 2.05 -28.23
CA LYS A 97 -7.51 2.25 -26.78
C LYS A 97 -6.85 1.12 -25.95
N ASN A 98 -6.03 0.29 -26.62
CA ASN A 98 -5.24 -0.75 -25.98
C ASN A 98 -3.81 -0.28 -25.81
N GLU A 99 -3.22 -0.57 -24.65
CA GLU A 99 -1.85 -0.24 -24.31
C GLU A 99 -1.15 -1.46 -23.72
N LEU A 100 0.08 -1.69 -24.17
CA LEU A 100 0.98 -2.73 -23.68
C LEU A 100 2.23 -2.06 -23.11
N PHE A 101 2.66 -2.50 -21.95
CA PHE A 101 3.86 -2.04 -21.28
C PHE A 101 4.74 -3.24 -20.95
N VAL A 102 6.05 -3.14 -21.18
CA VAL A 102 7.03 -4.20 -20.91
C VAL A 102 8.25 -3.58 -20.26
N GLY A 103 8.62 -4.08 -19.09
CA GLY A 103 9.77 -3.60 -18.32
C GLY A 103 9.46 -3.41 -16.84
N ASP A 104 9.91 -2.29 -16.28
CA ASP A 104 9.74 -1.96 -14.86
C ASP A 104 8.38 -1.31 -14.59
N LEU A 105 7.53 -1.99 -13.84
CA LEU A 105 6.15 -1.60 -13.59
C LEU A 105 5.93 -1.21 -12.14
N VAL A 106 4.99 -0.31 -11.89
CA VAL A 106 4.50 0.07 -10.55
C VAL A 106 2.98 -0.20 -10.51
N PRO A 107 2.56 -1.46 -10.29
CA PRO A 107 1.14 -1.83 -10.31
C PRO A 107 0.34 -1.20 -9.19
N GLN A 108 -0.96 -0.98 -9.45
CA GLN A 108 -1.93 -0.39 -8.53
C GLN A 108 -3.27 -1.14 -8.62
N LEU A 109 -3.23 -2.47 -8.61
CA LEU A 109 -4.42 -3.31 -8.63
C LEU A 109 -4.71 -3.93 -7.26
N PRO A 110 -5.94 -4.35 -6.98
CA PRO A 110 -6.29 -4.96 -5.69
C PRO A 110 -5.49 -6.21 -5.35
N THR A 111 -5.01 -6.94 -6.36
CA THR A 111 -4.24 -8.18 -6.21
C THR A 111 -2.72 -7.95 -6.26
N ILE A 112 -2.27 -6.77 -6.69
CA ILE A 112 -0.87 -6.34 -6.71
C ILE A 112 -0.79 -4.82 -6.58
N PHE A 113 -0.35 -4.34 -5.41
CA PHE A 113 -0.32 -2.91 -5.11
C PHE A 113 1.04 -2.47 -4.59
N SER A 114 1.81 -1.80 -5.45
CA SER A 114 3.08 -1.20 -5.03
C SER A 114 2.84 -0.12 -3.98
N SER A 115 3.22 -0.40 -2.74
CA SER A 115 3.02 0.52 -1.62
C SER A 115 3.75 1.85 -1.82
N PRO A 116 3.06 2.99 -1.70
CA PRO A 116 3.68 4.31 -1.66
C PRO A 116 4.09 4.73 -0.23
N ALA A 117 3.98 3.83 0.75
CA ALA A 117 4.05 4.16 2.18
C ALA A 117 5.46 4.48 2.68
N ARG A 118 6.49 4.32 1.87
CA ARG A 118 7.91 4.57 2.21
C ARG A 118 8.55 5.49 1.18
N LEU A 119 9.87 5.62 1.23
CA LEU A 119 10.64 6.51 0.37
C LEU A 119 10.40 6.23 -1.12
N PHE A 120 10.42 4.96 -1.51
CA PHE A 120 10.18 4.50 -2.88
C PHE A 120 9.11 3.41 -2.94
N PRO A 121 8.38 3.31 -4.06
CA PRO A 121 7.54 2.14 -4.33
C PRO A 121 8.40 0.92 -4.67
N GLN A 122 7.80 -0.26 -4.52
CA GLN A 122 8.29 -1.46 -5.18
C GLN A 122 8.16 -1.30 -6.70
N THR A 123 9.08 -1.94 -7.45
CA THR A 123 8.96 -2.08 -8.90
C THR A 123 8.97 -3.56 -9.27
N TYR A 124 8.19 -3.90 -10.28
CA TYR A 124 8.06 -5.26 -10.77
C TYR A 124 8.52 -5.32 -12.21
N ARG A 125 9.30 -6.35 -12.57
CA ARG A 125 9.63 -6.61 -13.96
C ARG A 125 8.56 -7.49 -14.58
N GLY A 126 8.10 -7.13 -15.78
CA GLY A 126 7.07 -7.91 -16.43
C GLY A 126 6.33 -7.17 -17.54
N ILE A 127 5.09 -7.57 -17.73
CA ILE A 127 4.19 -7.09 -18.78
C ILE A 127 2.90 -6.59 -18.14
N ARG A 128 2.40 -5.46 -18.64
CA ARG A 128 1.08 -4.91 -18.31
C ARG A 128 0.30 -4.67 -19.59
N PHE A 129 -0.94 -5.10 -19.61
CA PHE A 129 -1.90 -4.82 -20.67
C PHE A 129 -3.08 -4.02 -20.10
N VAL A 130 -3.53 -2.99 -20.84
CA VAL A 130 -4.73 -2.20 -20.49
C VAL A 130 -5.58 -2.02 -21.74
N SER A 131 -6.88 -2.23 -21.61
CA SER A 131 -7.86 -1.97 -22.68
C SER A 131 -9.01 -1.10 -22.17
N ASN A 132 -9.29 -0.02 -22.91
CA ASN A 132 -10.43 0.88 -22.70
C ASN A 132 -11.35 0.93 -23.94
N GLU A 133 -11.43 -0.18 -24.70
CA GLU A 133 -12.25 -0.25 -25.94
C GLU A 133 -13.74 -0.18 -25.62
N ILE A 134 -14.17 -0.77 -24.53
CA ILE A 134 -15.56 -0.81 -24.11
C ILE A 134 -15.84 0.40 -23.21
N PRO A 135 -16.86 1.23 -23.51
CA PRO A 135 -17.22 2.36 -22.66
C PRO A 135 -17.46 1.95 -21.21
N ASN A 136 -16.93 2.73 -20.27
CA ASN A 136 -17.01 2.50 -18.82
C ASN A 136 -16.34 1.21 -18.30
N LEU A 137 -15.75 0.38 -19.16
CA LEU A 137 -15.02 -0.83 -18.76
C LEU A 137 -13.54 -0.67 -19.08
N GLN A 138 -12.69 -0.76 -18.07
CA GLN A 138 -11.26 -0.94 -18.22
C GLN A 138 -10.92 -2.40 -17.91
N LEU A 139 -10.33 -3.09 -18.87
CA LEU A 139 -9.71 -4.40 -18.65
C LEU A 139 -8.21 -4.21 -18.43
N GLU A 140 -7.65 -4.96 -17.49
CA GLU A 140 -6.24 -4.84 -17.15
C GLU A 140 -5.67 -6.17 -16.69
N GLY A 141 -4.44 -6.46 -17.13
CA GLY A 141 -3.70 -7.63 -16.72
C GLY A 141 -2.23 -7.32 -16.51
N PHE A 142 -1.63 -8.09 -15.59
CA PHE A 142 -0.19 -8.10 -15.34
C PHE A 142 0.33 -9.54 -15.36
N TYR A 143 1.52 -9.69 -15.88
CA TYR A 143 2.41 -10.81 -15.65
C TYR A 143 3.75 -10.26 -15.14
N VAL A 144 4.23 -10.75 -14.00
CA VAL A 144 5.50 -10.33 -13.42
C VAL A 144 6.28 -11.54 -12.91
N ASP A 145 7.58 -11.52 -13.07
CA ASP A 145 8.51 -12.59 -12.70
C ASP A 145 9.47 -12.18 -11.59
N GLU A 146 9.78 -10.89 -11.49
CA GLU A 146 10.71 -10.37 -10.50
C GLU A 146 10.14 -9.12 -9.80
N VAL A 147 10.52 -8.95 -8.53
CA VAL A 147 10.24 -7.76 -7.74
C VAL A 147 11.53 -7.12 -7.24
N ARG A 148 11.59 -5.81 -7.28
CA ARG A 148 12.60 -5.02 -6.58
C ARG A 148 11.93 -4.28 -5.44
N GLN A 149 12.21 -4.74 -4.22
CA GLN A 149 11.61 -4.21 -3.01
C GLN A 149 11.93 -2.71 -2.83
N ARG A 150 11.12 -2.02 -2.03
CA ARG A 150 11.23 -0.56 -1.82
C ARG A 150 12.62 -0.14 -1.30
N ASP A 151 13.21 -0.94 -0.44
CA ASP A 151 14.51 -0.77 0.22
C ASP A 151 15.61 -1.68 -0.35
N SER A 152 15.52 -2.09 -1.62
CA SER A 152 16.48 -2.93 -2.31
C SER A 152 16.82 -2.39 -3.69
N ILE A 153 18.06 -2.57 -4.11
CA ILE A 153 18.53 -2.29 -5.48
C ILE A 153 18.47 -3.54 -6.38
N ARG A 154 18.26 -4.73 -5.79
CA ARG A 154 18.28 -6.01 -6.52
C ARG A 154 16.87 -6.49 -6.82
N TYR A 155 16.72 -7.13 -7.95
CA TYR A 155 15.54 -7.94 -8.26
C TYR A 155 15.66 -9.30 -7.57
N THR A 156 14.53 -9.80 -7.14
CA THR A 156 14.35 -11.13 -6.57
C THR A 156 13.06 -11.73 -7.11
N ASP A 157 12.91 -13.02 -6.99
CA ASP A 157 11.64 -13.69 -7.29
C ASP A 157 10.49 -13.07 -6.51
N VAL A 158 9.28 -13.09 -7.09
CA VAL A 158 8.04 -12.69 -6.40
C VAL A 158 7.68 -13.71 -5.32
N GLY A 159 7.01 -13.30 -4.27
CA GLY A 159 6.69 -14.22 -3.18
C GLY A 159 5.63 -13.71 -2.22
N THR A 160 5.42 -14.44 -1.14
CA THR A 160 4.59 -14.03 -0.02
C THR A 160 5.33 -14.19 1.30
N ASP A 161 5.09 -13.27 2.22
CA ASP A 161 5.64 -13.31 3.58
C ASP A 161 4.77 -14.21 4.47
N ASN A 162 5.38 -14.73 5.55
CA ASN A 162 4.65 -15.45 6.59
C ASN A 162 4.35 -14.53 7.78
N ILE A 163 3.58 -13.46 7.52
CA ILE A 163 3.18 -12.47 8.53
C ILE A 163 2.39 -13.18 9.65
N ASN A 164 2.79 -12.96 10.91
CA ASN A 164 2.19 -13.58 12.09
C ASN A 164 2.03 -15.10 12.00
N HIS A 165 2.90 -15.77 11.22
CA HIS A 165 2.84 -17.22 10.99
C HIS A 165 1.49 -17.71 10.44
N ARG A 166 0.87 -16.93 9.53
CA ARG A 166 -0.42 -17.26 8.88
C ARG A 166 -0.34 -18.49 8.01
N PHE A 167 0.85 -18.90 7.63
CA PHE A 167 1.18 -20.07 6.78
C PHE A 167 2.29 -20.90 7.42
N ASN A 168 2.63 -22.02 6.82
CA ASN A 168 3.73 -22.87 7.31
C ASN A 168 5.09 -22.15 7.19
N LYS A 169 5.29 -21.37 6.10
CA LYS A 169 6.54 -20.62 5.82
C LYS A 169 6.29 -19.53 4.78
N ALA A 170 7.23 -18.60 4.64
CA ALA A 170 7.34 -17.74 3.47
C ALA A 170 7.87 -18.55 2.27
N ALA A 171 7.53 -18.13 1.05
CA ALA A 171 8.10 -18.72 -0.16
C ALA A 171 8.11 -17.74 -1.34
N THR A 172 8.99 -18.01 -2.30
CA THR A 172 9.11 -17.28 -3.55
C THR A 172 8.87 -18.17 -4.76
N THR A 173 8.56 -17.56 -5.88
CA THR A 173 8.33 -18.20 -7.17
C THR A 173 8.66 -17.24 -8.30
N ASP A 174 8.81 -17.79 -9.50
CA ASP A 174 9.24 -17.09 -10.71
C ASP A 174 8.09 -16.42 -11.47
N SER A 175 6.85 -16.49 -10.97
CA SER A 175 5.76 -15.85 -11.71
C SER A 175 4.54 -15.54 -10.84
N PHE A 176 3.97 -14.37 -11.14
CA PHE A 176 2.66 -13.93 -10.69
C PHE A 176 1.91 -13.34 -11.87
N TYR A 177 0.64 -13.67 -12.01
CA TYR A 177 -0.23 -12.97 -12.95
C TYR A 177 -1.53 -12.54 -12.31
N THR A 178 -2.12 -11.48 -12.85
CA THR A 178 -3.48 -11.06 -12.53
C THR A 178 -4.18 -10.53 -13.78
N LEU A 179 -5.47 -10.79 -13.86
CA LEU A 179 -6.33 -10.36 -14.96
C LEU A 179 -7.70 -9.98 -14.41
N GLY A 180 -8.26 -8.90 -14.90
CA GLY A 180 -9.59 -8.48 -14.49
C GLY A 180 -10.00 -7.15 -15.08
N GLY A 181 -10.91 -6.45 -14.41
CA GLY A 181 -11.35 -5.17 -14.87
C GLY A 181 -12.12 -4.37 -13.83
N SER A 182 -12.37 -3.13 -14.20
CA SER A 182 -13.20 -2.20 -13.45
C SER A 182 -14.27 -1.59 -14.35
N TYR A 183 -15.51 -1.63 -13.90
CA TYR A 183 -16.65 -1.06 -14.58
C TYR A 183 -17.19 0.15 -13.81
N GLN A 184 -17.28 1.31 -14.47
CA GLN A 184 -17.84 2.54 -13.87
C GLN A 184 -19.36 2.55 -14.08
N LEU A 185 -20.12 2.46 -13.00
CA LEU A 185 -21.57 2.51 -12.96
C LEU A 185 -22.02 3.79 -12.22
N LYS A 186 -22.21 4.89 -12.93
CA LYS A 186 -22.51 6.21 -12.35
C LYS A 186 -21.51 6.58 -11.25
N ASP A 187 -21.97 6.68 -10.00
CA ASP A 187 -21.18 7.06 -8.82
C ASP A 187 -20.38 5.89 -8.22
N TYR A 188 -20.55 4.69 -8.77
CA TYR A 188 -19.94 3.45 -8.27
C TYR A 188 -18.98 2.83 -9.25
N ARG A 189 -17.97 2.16 -8.73
CA ARG A 189 -17.03 1.34 -9.48
C ARG A 189 -17.09 -0.09 -8.99
N LEU A 190 -17.38 -1.01 -9.90
CA LEU A 190 -17.30 -2.45 -9.70
C LEU A 190 -15.95 -2.94 -10.20
N ARG A 191 -15.32 -3.85 -9.47
CA ARG A 191 -14.02 -4.43 -9.83
C ARG A 191 -14.06 -5.93 -9.63
N ALA A 192 -13.48 -6.68 -10.58
CA ALA A 192 -13.30 -8.12 -10.48
C ALA A 192 -11.95 -8.50 -11.05
N TYR A 193 -11.16 -9.27 -10.29
CA TYR A 193 -9.84 -9.73 -10.69
C TYR A 193 -9.63 -11.17 -10.25
N HIS A 194 -8.89 -11.92 -11.07
CA HIS A 194 -8.29 -13.19 -10.72
C HIS A 194 -6.77 -13.02 -10.71
N ALA A 195 -6.10 -13.64 -9.75
CA ALA A 195 -4.64 -13.61 -9.62
C ALA A 195 -4.12 -14.99 -9.23
N GLU A 196 -2.89 -15.30 -9.63
CA GLU A 196 -2.16 -16.47 -9.19
C GLU A 196 -0.69 -16.15 -8.95
N LEU A 197 -0.22 -16.49 -7.74
CA LEU A 197 1.19 -16.62 -7.42
C LEU A 197 1.54 -18.11 -7.57
N LYS A 198 2.23 -18.45 -8.65
CA LYS A 198 2.50 -19.82 -9.10
C LYS A 198 3.01 -20.71 -7.96
N ASP A 199 2.40 -21.91 -7.83
CA ASP A 199 2.76 -22.90 -6.80
C ASP A 199 2.53 -22.44 -5.34
N ILE A 200 1.85 -21.33 -5.12
CA ILE A 200 1.62 -20.76 -3.79
C ILE A 200 0.13 -20.55 -3.55
N TYR A 201 -0.50 -19.60 -4.21
CA TYR A 201 -1.95 -19.35 -4.08
C TYR A 201 -2.57 -18.81 -5.35
N GLN A 202 -3.86 -19.06 -5.54
CA GLN A 202 -4.74 -18.32 -6.44
C GLN A 202 -5.73 -17.50 -5.63
N GLN A 203 -6.18 -16.37 -6.21
CA GLN A 203 -7.03 -15.42 -5.50
C GLN A 203 -8.06 -14.79 -6.45
N GLN A 204 -9.32 -14.78 -6.04
CA GLN A 204 -10.39 -14.04 -6.68
C GLN A 204 -10.71 -12.78 -5.83
N PHE A 205 -10.83 -11.66 -6.50
CA PHE A 205 -11.19 -10.39 -5.90
C PHE A 205 -12.48 -9.86 -6.51
N LEU A 206 -13.39 -9.41 -5.65
CA LEU A 206 -14.55 -8.59 -6.02
C LEU A 206 -14.55 -7.31 -5.19
N GLY A 207 -14.76 -6.18 -5.84
CA GLY A 207 -14.77 -4.88 -5.16
C GLY A 207 -15.87 -3.98 -5.66
N PHE A 208 -16.40 -3.19 -4.74
CA PHE A 208 -17.41 -2.18 -5.00
C PHE A 208 -17.06 -0.94 -4.20
N ASN A 209 -16.89 0.20 -4.87
CA ASN A 209 -16.66 1.45 -4.15
C ASN A 209 -17.32 2.62 -4.87
N GLY A 210 -17.69 3.64 -4.09
CA GLY A 210 -18.29 4.83 -4.66
C GLY A 210 -18.54 5.94 -3.65
N LYS A 211 -18.95 7.09 -4.22
CA LYS A 211 -19.37 8.28 -3.48
C LYS A 211 -20.70 8.74 -4.09
N GLN A 212 -21.80 8.44 -3.40
CA GLN A 212 -23.15 8.79 -3.83
C GLN A 212 -23.61 10.09 -3.18
N PRO A 213 -23.95 11.15 -3.94
CA PRO A 213 -24.62 12.32 -3.41
C PRO A 213 -26.01 11.93 -2.88
N LEU A 214 -26.31 12.28 -1.64
CA LEU A 214 -27.64 12.15 -1.04
C LEU A 214 -28.40 13.48 -1.15
N ASN A 215 -27.67 14.59 -1.05
CA ASN A 215 -28.11 15.95 -1.35
C ASN A 215 -26.87 16.84 -1.61
N ASP A 216 -27.07 18.17 -1.77
CA ASP A 216 -26.00 19.13 -2.12
C ASP A 216 -24.85 19.17 -1.11
N GLN A 217 -25.05 18.76 0.13
CA GLN A 217 -24.06 18.83 1.20
C GLN A 217 -23.65 17.48 1.77
N LEU A 218 -24.44 16.43 1.54
CA LEU A 218 -24.26 15.12 2.14
C LEU A 218 -24.00 14.06 1.08
N ASN A 219 -22.90 13.32 1.26
CA ASN A 219 -22.56 12.18 0.42
C ASN A 219 -22.45 10.91 1.27
N PHE A 220 -22.86 9.80 0.68
CA PHE A 220 -22.59 8.46 1.21
C PHE A 220 -21.35 7.89 0.53
N LEU A 221 -20.44 7.34 1.32
CA LEU A 221 -19.20 6.71 0.88
C LEU A 221 -19.29 5.21 1.13
N SER A 222 -18.82 4.40 0.20
CA SER A 222 -18.70 2.96 0.36
C SER A 222 -17.44 2.42 -0.30
N ASP A 223 -16.76 1.48 0.36
CA ASP A 223 -15.72 0.63 -0.21
C ASP A 223 -15.89 -0.76 0.40
N VAL A 224 -16.23 -1.74 -0.43
CA VAL A 224 -16.42 -3.13 -0.03
C VAL A 224 -15.52 -4.00 -0.89
N ARG A 225 -14.76 -4.90 -0.26
CA ARG A 225 -13.82 -5.81 -0.91
C ARG A 225 -14.03 -7.21 -0.38
N PHE A 226 -14.01 -8.15 -1.31
CA PHE A 226 -14.07 -9.58 -1.01
C PHE A 226 -12.92 -10.29 -1.71
N PHE A 227 -12.23 -11.15 -0.97
CA PHE A 227 -11.20 -12.04 -1.48
C PHE A 227 -11.56 -13.48 -1.17
N ASN A 228 -11.34 -14.37 -2.14
CA ASN A 228 -11.31 -15.82 -1.95
C ASN A 228 -9.94 -16.30 -2.40
N SER A 229 -9.22 -16.99 -1.53
CA SER A 229 -7.84 -17.42 -1.75
C SER A 229 -7.69 -18.89 -1.40
N GLU A 230 -7.06 -19.64 -2.30
CA GLU A 230 -6.81 -21.07 -2.18
C GLU A 230 -5.38 -21.38 -2.62
N GLU A 231 -4.80 -22.46 -2.10
CA GLU A 231 -3.50 -22.91 -2.56
C GLU A 231 -3.52 -23.39 -4.01
N THR A 232 -2.36 -23.30 -4.69
CA THR A 232 -2.20 -23.80 -6.05
C THR A 232 -0.87 -24.55 -6.23
N GLY A 233 -0.81 -25.40 -7.27
CA GLY A 233 0.39 -26.12 -7.67
C GLY A 233 1.03 -26.95 -6.57
N SER A 234 2.32 -26.75 -6.33
CA SER A 234 3.10 -27.50 -5.34
C SER A 234 2.88 -27.07 -3.89
N LYS A 235 2.00 -26.08 -3.62
CA LYS A 235 1.64 -25.60 -2.28
C LYS A 235 2.85 -25.20 -1.43
N LYS A 236 3.74 -24.39 -1.98
CA LYS A 236 5.04 -24.07 -1.37
C LYS A 236 4.97 -23.51 0.05
N ILE A 237 3.86 -22.85 0.44
CA ILE A 237 3.63 -22.32 1.80
C ILE A 237 2.72 -23.20 2.66
N GLY A 238 2.28 -24.34 2.13
CA GLY A 238 1.29 -25.22 2.73
C GLY A 238 -0.13 -24.87 2.29
N GLU A 239 -1.09 -25.21 3.12
CA GLU A 239 -2.51 -24.90 2.91
C GLU A 239 -2.73 -23.39 2.80
N VAL A 240 -3.62 -22.98 1.90
CA VAL A 240 -4.20 -21.64 1.78
C VAL A 240 -5.70 -21.79 1.57
N ASP A 241 -6.47 -21.50 2.60
CA ASP A 241 -7.94 -21.38 2.53
C ASP A 241 -8.33 -20.12 3.31
N ASN A 242 -8.64 -19.05 2.58
CA ASN A 242 -9.05 -17.79 3.18
C ASN A 242 -10.14 -17.12 2.36
N ARG A 243 -11.20 -16.74 3.01
CA ARG A 243 -12.21 -15.80 2.51
C ARG A 243 -12.19 -14.57 3.39
N HIS A 244 -11.95 -13.42 2.78
CA HIS A 244 -11.84 -12.16 3.49
C HIS A 244 -12.85 -11.16 2.97
N ILE A 245 -13.66 -10.60 3.85
CA ILE A 245 -14.54 -9.47 3.55
C ILE A 245 -14.08 -8.25 4.32
N SER A 246 -14.03 -7.11 3.65
CA SER A 246 -13.76 -5.83 4.27
C SER A 246 -14.69 -4.75 3.72
N GLY A 247 -15.22 -3.89 4.59
CA GLY A 247 -16.13 -2.81 4.23
C GLY A 247 -15.86 -1.56 5.03
N LEU A 248 -15.93 -0.40 4.36
CA LEU A 248 -15.87 0.92 4.97
C LEU A 248 -17.04 1.75 4.44
N PHE A 249 -17.89 2.22 5.33
CA PHE A 249 -19.06 3.03 5.00
C PHE A 249 -18.99 4.36 5.73
N GLY A 250 -19.21 5.46 5.02
CA GLY A 250 -19.07 6.79 5.58
C GLY A 250 -20.13 7.78 5.13
N LEU A 251 -20.30 8.81 5.94
CA LEU A 251 -21.06 10.00 5.61
C LEU A 251 -20.11 11.19 5.55
N ASN A 252 -20.12 11.86 4.42
CA ASN A 252 -19.37 13.10 4.23
C ASN A 252 -20.38 14.25 4.20
N TYR A 253 -20.33 15.10 5.20
CA TYR A 253 -21.12 16.32 5.32
C TYR A 253 -20.18 17.52 5.31
N GLN A 254 -20.28 18.34 4.25
CA GLN A 254 -19.37 19.48 4.03
C GLN A 254 -17.89 19.07 4.15
N ASN A 255 -17.21 19.54 5.20
CA ASN A 255 -15.78 19.28 5.46
C ASN A 255 -15.54 18.08 6.39
N HIS A 256 -16.60 17.47 6.93
CA HIS A 256 -16.53 16.36 7.88
C HIS A 256 -16.80 15.04 7.18
N THR A 257 -16.03 14.02 7.52
CA THR A 257 -16.31 12.64 7.11
C THR A 257 -16.21 11.73 8.33
N VAL A 258 -17.27 10.97 8.59
CA VAL A 258 -17.26 9.90 9.59
C VAL A 258 -17.47 8.58 8.87
N SER A 259 -16.68 7.58 9.17
CA SER A 259 -16.78 6.25 8.56
C SER A 259 -16.72 5.16 9.61
N LEU A 260 -17.46 4.09 9.37
CA LEU A 260 -17.44 2.85 10.15
C LEU A 260 -16.88 1.74 9.25
N GLY A 261 -16.01 0.93 9.78
CA GLY A 261 -15.37 -0.17 9.08
C GLY A 261 -15.60 -1.50 9.77
N TYR A 262 -15.71 -2.53 8.94
CA TYR A 262 -15.76 -3.92 9.38
C TYR A 262 -14.93 -4.79 8.46
N MET A 263 -14.17 -5.74 9.05
CA MET A 263 -13.48 -6.79 8.30
C MET A 263 -13.61 -8.12 9.02
N GLN A 264 -13.57 -9.20 8.26
CA GLN A 264 -13.50 -10.56 8.80
C GLN A 264 -12.80 -11.51 7.83
N SER A 265 -11.90 -12.32 8.38
CA SER A 265 -11.30 -13.48 7.72
C SER A 265 -12.04 -14.76 8.12
N PHE A 266 -12.20 -15.68 7.14
CA PHE A 266 -12.78 -17.00 7.32
C PHE A 266 -11.90 -18.04 6.66
N GLY A 267 -11.91 -19.28 7.12
CA GLY A 267 -11.11 -20.39 6.57
C GLY A 267 -10.02 -20.83 7.52
N SER A 268 -9.10 -21.65 7.03
CA SER A 268 -8.04 -22.24 7.85
C SER A 268 -6.77 -21.37 7.97
N THR A 269 -6.65 -20.29 7.14
CA THR A 269 -5.46 -19.42 7.12
C THR A 269 -5.82 -17.93 7.15
N GLY A 270 -4.82 -17.05 7.35
CA GLY A 270 -4.97 -15.61 7.13
C GLY A 270 -4.96 -15.25 5.63
N LEU A 271 -5.23 -13.98 5.31
CA LEU A 271 -5.24 -13.50 3.93
C LEU A 271 -3.83 -13.49 3.32
N PRO A 272 -3.58 -14.19 2.19
CA PRO A 272 -2.33 -14.10 1.46
C PRO A 272 -2.29 -12.87 0.55
N PHE A 273 -1.12 -12.25 0.42
CA PHE A 273 -0.80 -11.23 -0.56
C PHE A 273 0.71 -11.19 -0.85
N LEU A 274 1.10 -10.50 -1.90
CA LEU A 274 2.50 -10.42 -2.31
C LEU A 274 3.37 -9.71 -1.27
N SER A 275 4.57 -10.25 -1.05
CA SER A 275 5.56 -9.71 -0.14
C SER A 275 5.86 -8.23 -0.39
N GLY A 276 5.84 -7.44 0.68
CA GLY A 276 6.15 -6.00 0.65
C GLY A 276 5.11 -5.11 -0.02
N THR A 277 4.01 -5.63 -0.57
CA THR A 277 2.87 -4.80 -1.03
C THR A 277 2.13 -4.19 0.18
N GLU A 278 1.30 -3.20 -0.07
CA GLU A 278 0.27 -2.81 0.90
C GLU A 278 -0.77 -3.91 1.02
N SER A 279 -1.32 -4.10 2.22
CA SER A 279 -2.44 -5.01 2.40
C SER A 279 -3.63 -4.56 1.53
N PRO A 280 -4.28 -5.48 0.81
CA PRO A 280 -5.35 -5.12 -0.12
C PRO A 280 -6.69 -4.80 0.57
N VAL A 281 -6.77 -4.87 1.89
CA VAL A 281 -8.01 -4.62 2.66
C VAL A 281 -8.33 -3.13 2.80
N VAL A 282 -9.56 -2.80 3.21
CA VAL A 282 -9.97 -1.39 3.36
C VAL A 282 -9.43 -0.73 4.63
N LEU A 283 -9.02 -1.52 5.63
CA LEU A 283 -8.55 -1.05 6.93
C LEU A 283 -7.08 -1.44 7.14
N ASP A 284 -6.20 -1.03 6.22
CA ASP A 284 -4.76 -1.17 6.39
C ASP A 284 -4.23 -0.04 7.28
N PHE A 285 -3.60 -0.38 8.41
CA PHE A 285 -3.07 0.55 9.41
C PHE A 285 -1.54 0.62 9.36
N MET A 286 -0.95 1.58 10.04
CA MET A 286 0.51 1.76 10.04
C MET A 286 1.27 0.58 10.64
N SER A 287 0.68 -0.12 11.59
CA SER A 287 1.36 -1.15 12.41
C SER A 287 0.77 -2.54 12.30
N SER A 288 -0.41 -2.71 11.69
CA SER A 288 -1.03 -4.01 11.41
C SER A 288 -1.92 -3.93 10.17
N ASP A 289 -2.08 -5.05 9.49
CA ASP A 289 -2.96 -5.23 8.34
C ASP A 289 -4.31 -5.88 8.71
N TYR A 290 -4.47 -6.33 9.96
CA TYR A 290 -5.72 -6.91 10.47
C TYR A 290 -6.27 -8.06 9.61
N SER A 291 -5.40 -8.94 9.13
CA SER A 291 -5.76 -10.00 8.16
C SER A 291 -5.39 -11.39 8.65
N ASN A 292 -5.36 -11.61 9.97
CA ASN A 292 -5.09 -12.91 10.56
C ASN A 292 -6.28 -13.86 10.39
N LYS A 293 -6.06 -15.16 10.58
CA LYS A 293 -7.13 -16.16 10.56
C LYS A 293 -8.21 -15.84 11.60
N ASP A 294 -9.47 -15.98 11.24
CA ASP A 294 -10.68 -15.79 12.04
C ASP A 294 -10.84 -14.38 12.67
N GLU A 295 -9.94 -13.46 12.35
CA GLU A 295 -9.94 -12.11 12.89
C GLU A 295 -11.18 -11.34 12.46
N LYS A 296 -11.82 -10.66 13.45
CA LYS A 296 -12.92 -9.72 13.27
C LYS A 296 -12.46 -8.33 13.66
N VAL A 297 -12.66 -7.36 12.78
CA VAL A 297 -12.18 -5.99 12.98
C VAL A 297 -13.33 -5.00 12.91
N TYR A 298 -13.37 -4.10 13.88
CA TYR A 298 -14.29 -2.98 13.91
C TYR A 298 -13.48 -1.69 13.92
N SER A 299 -13.89 -0.70 13.14
CA SER A 299 -13.17 0.57 13.10
C SER A 299 -14.12 1.76 12.98
N ILE A 300 -13.67 2.88 13.55
CA ILE A 300 -14.25 4.20 13.34
C ILE A 300 -13.16 5.14 12.84
N ARG A 301 -13.52 5.98 11.87
CA ARG A 301 -12.63 6.98 11.28
C ARG A 301 -13.33 8.31 11.18
N TYR A 302 -12.63 9.39 11.55
CA TYR A 302 -13.05 10.76 11.36
C TYR A 302 -12.02 11.54 10.58
N GLU A 303 -12.48 12.32 9.60
CA GLU A 303 -11.64 13.20 8.78
C GLU A 303 -12.24 14.61 8.75
N TYR A 304 -11.37 15.62 8.76
CA TYR A 304 -11.75 17.00 8.60
C TYR A 304 -10.85 17.70 7.58
N ASP A 305 -11.47 18.29 6.56
CA ASP A 305 -10.79 19.12 5.56
C ASP A 305 -10.98 20.60 5.98
N PHE A 306 -9.89 21.27 6.30
CA PHE A 306 -9.92 22.70 6.72
C PHE A 306 -10.16 23.67 5.56
N LYS A 307 -10.66 23.18 4.42
CA LYS A 307 -11.06 24.02 3.30
C LYS A 307 -12.02 25.10 3.78
N ASN A 308 -11.71 26.37 3.45
CA ASN A 308 -12.44 27.58 3.88
C ASN A 308 -12.33 27.90 5.38
N ALA A 309 -11.62 27.15 6.18
CA ALA A 309 -11.36 27.48 7.58
C ALA A 309 -10.26 28.56 7.69
N ARG A 310 -10.34 29.40 8.71
CA ARG A 310 -9.38 30.46 9.01
C ARG A 310 -9.08 30.50 10.51
N MET A 311 -7.85 30.85 10.84
CA MET A 311 -7.43 31.16 12.20
C MET A 311 -6.91 32.62 12.21
N GLY A 312 -7.76 33.56 12.60
CA GLY A 312 -7.52 34.99 12.36
C GLY A 312 -7.41 35.25 10.84
N ASP A 313 -6.31 35.89 10.43
CA ASP A 313 -6.04 36.19 9.01
C ASP A 313 -5.40 35.02 8.24
N VAL A 314 -5.00 33.97 8.93
CA VAL A 314 -4.34 32.81 8.30
C VAL A 314 -5.39 31.84 7.72
N SER A 315 -5.32 31.59 6.41
CA SER A 315 -6.11 30.54 5.75
C SER A 315 -5.55 29.16 6.10
N LEU A 316 -6.41 28.25 6.51
CA LEU A 316 -6.06 26.85 6.77
C LEU A 316 -6.35 25.94 5.56
N ASN A 317 -6.65 26.53 4.39
CA ASN A 317 -6.86 25.77 3.16
C ASN A 317 -5.63 24.91 2.83
N GLY A 318 -5.85 23.62 2.56
CA GLY A 318 -4.78 22.64 2.35
C GLY A 318 -4.38 21.84 3.59
N LEU A 319 -4.88 22.23 4.78
CA LEU A 319 -4.74 21.42 5.99
C LEU A 319 -5.83 20.35 6.05
N ARG A 320 -5.45 19.13 6.45
CA ARG A 320 -6.35 17.98 6.66
C ARG A 320 -5.97 17.27 7.93
N PHE A 321 -6.98 16.82 8.64
CA PHE A 321 -6.83 15.98 9.83
C PHE A 321 -7.59 14.68 9.65
N MET A 322 -7.02 13.58 10.13
CA MET A 322 -7.69 12.29 10.23
C MET A 322 -7.30 11.64 11.56
N THR A 323 -8.28 11.03 12.18
CA THR A 323 -8.06 10.07 13.26
C THR A 323 -8.88 8.83 13.01
N ARG A 324 -8.34 7.67 13.41
CA ARG A 324 -9.02 6.38 13.29
C ARG A 324 -8.64 5.45 14.43
N TYR A 325 -9.60 4.65 14.83
CA TYR A 325 -9.42 3.57 15.78
C TYR A 325 -9.88 2.27 15.16
N ALA A 326 -9.15 1.20 15.42
CA ALA A 326 -9.58 -0.15 15.07
C ALA A 326 -9.29 -1.10 16.23
N LYS A 327 -10.15 -2.11 16.35
CA LYS A 327 -9.99 -3.24 17.26
C LYS A 327 -10.19 -4.53 16.46
N GLY A 328 -9.17 -5.38 16.46
CA GLY A 328 -9.20 -6.75 15.98
C GLY A 328 -9.38 -7.72 17.15
N GLU A 329 -10.23 -8.70 17.01
CA GLU A 329 -10.48 -9.72 18.01
C GLU A 329 -10.65 -11.10 17.38
N ASN A 330 -10.60 -12.16 18.18
CA ASN A 330 -10.71 -13.54 17.73
C ASN A 330 -9.58 -14.01 16.79
N ILE A 331 -8.38 -13.42 16.92
CA ILE A 331 -7.22 -13.81 16.13
C ILE A 331 -6.82 -15.25 16.49
N ASP A 332 -6.85 -16.14 15.49
CA ASP A 332 -6.35 -17.49 15.58
C ASP A 332 -4.93 -17.57 15.00
N LEU A 333 -3.97 -17.90 15.84
CA LEU A 333 -2.59 -18.15 15.42
C LEU A 333 -2.36 -19.67 15.34
N LEU A 334 -2.08 -20.19 14.15
CA LEU A 334 -2.01 -21.63 13.86
C LEU A 334 -1.18 -22.48 14.84
N GLN A 335 -0.20 -21.87 15.51
CA GLN A 335 0.72 -22.55 16.42
C GLN A 335 0.24 -22.58 17.89
N TYR A 336 -0.88 -21.92 18.22
CA TYR A 336 -1.32 -21.70 19.59
C TYR A 336 -2.67 -22.35 19.96
N GLY A 337 -3.13 -23.29 19.12
CA GLY A 337 -4.34 -24.07 19.38
C GLY A 337 -5.58 -23.20 19.53
N ASP A 338 -6.35 -23.46 20.59
CA ASP A 338 -7.62 -22.74 20.83
C ASP A 338 -7.47 -21.34 21.45
N GLN A 339 -6.24 -20.89 21.72
CA GLN A 339 -6.00 -19.56 22.25
C GLN A 339 -6.35 -18.50 21.20
N ARG A 340 -7.06 -17.46 21.65
CA ARG A 340 -7.44 -16.33 20.78
C ARG A 340 -6.80 -15.05 21.28
N PHE A 341 -6.38 -14.23 20.32
CA PHE A 341 -5.66 -12.99 20.53
C PHE A 341 -6.45 -11.79 20.00
N LYS A 342 -5.99 -10.61 20.36
CA LYS A 342 -6.58 -9.33 19.96
C LYS A 342 -5.50 -8.29 19.68
N GLU A 343 -5.88 -7.30 18.88
CA GLU A 343 -5.05 -6.13 18.61
C GLU A 343 -5.90 -4.87 18.49
N GLU A 344 -5.28 -3.73 18.70
CA GLU A 344 -5.92 -2.43 18.53
C GLU A 344 -4.94 -1.35 18.08
N SER A 345 -5.45 -0.39 17.31
CA SER A 345 -4.69 0.77 16.86
C SER A 345 -5.49 2.05 17.04
N MET A 346 -4.80 3.10 17.47
CA MET A 346 -5.28 4.48 17.40
C MET A 346 -4.30 5.28 16.57
N GLU A 347 -4.78 5.96 15.52
CA GLU A 347 -3.92 6.72 14.63
C GLU A 347 -4.40 8.16 14.45
N PHE A 348 -3.42 9.06 14.31
CA PHE A 348 -3.61 10.46 13.99
C PHE A 348 -2.78 10.82 12.77
N ASP A 349 -3.34 11.62 11.89
CA ASP A 349 -2.72 12.07 10.67
C ASP A 349 -3.06 13.55 10.44
N LEU A 350 -2.04 14.39 10.39
CA LEU A 350 -2.17 15.81 10.09
C LEU A 350 -1.31 16.13 8.87
N GLY A 351 -1.95 16.52 7.78
CA GLY A 351 -1.29 16.85 6.53
C GLY A 351 -1.60 18.28 6.11
N TYR A 352 -0.57 18.99 5.68
CA TYR A 352 -0.71 20.30 5.04
C TYR A 352 -0.07 20.29 3.67
N LYS A 353 -0.79 20.77 2.67
CA LYS A 353 -0.28 20.92 1.31
C LYS A 353 -0.52 22.35 0.84
N ILE A 354 0.55 23.06 0.48
CA ILE A 354 0.48 24.45 0.03
C ILE A 354 -0.42 24.52 -1.22
N PRO A 355 -1.58 25.23 -1.15
CA PRO A 355 -2.56 25.25 -2.23
C PRO A 355 -2.19 26.17 -3.37
N GLU A 356 -1.39 27.22 -3.11
CA GLU A 356 -1.14 28.32 -4.04
C GLU A 356 0.29 28.89 -3.87
N GLY A 357 0.72 29.72 -4.83
CA GLY A 357 2.01 30.44 -4.80
C GLY A 357 3.18 29.61 -5.35
N LYS A 358 4.40 30.10 -5.13
CA LYS A 358 5.64 29.52 -5.70
C LYS A 358 5.94 28.10 -5.22
N LEU A 359 5.49 27.76 -4.01
CA LEU A 359 5.67 26.45 -3.40
C LEU A 359 4.39 25.60 -3.44
N LYS A 360 3.46 25.91 -4.35
CA LYS A 360 2.24 25.12 -4.53
C LYS A 360 2.57 23.64 -4.69
N GLY A 361 1.94 22.81 -3.85
CA GLY A 361 2.13 21.36 -3.88
C GLY A 361 3.20 20.84 -2.93
N LEU A 362 3.99 21.72 -2.26
CA LEU A 362 4.82 21.29 -1.14
C LEU A 362 3.91 20.79 -0.02
N GLY A 363 4.12 19.54 0.39
CA GLY A 363 3.36 18.84 1.42
C GLY A 363 4.22 18.55 2.65
N VAL A 364 3.59 18.68 3.82
CA VAL A 364 4.12 18.19 5.10
C VAL A 364 3.05 17.35 5.75
N ARG A 365 3.42 16.18 6.26
CA ARG A 365 2.48 15.24 6.88
C ARG A 365 3.11 14.62 8.13
N ALA A 366 2.42 14.75 9.24
CA ALA A 366 2.77 14.11 10.50
C ALA A 366 1.76 13.02 10.83
N ARG A 367 2.24 11.81 11.13
CA ARG A 367 1.41 10.67 11.51
C ARG A 367 1.89 10.08 12.81
N PHE A 368 0.94 9.65 13.63
CA PHE A 368 1.21 8.95 14.87
C PHE A 368 0.32 7.71 14.94
N SER A 369 0.88 6.58 15.37
CA SER A 369 0.17 5.33 15.63
C SER A 369 0.50 4.84 17.03
N HIS A 370 -0.55 4.48 17.77
CA HIS A 370 -0.48 3.76 19.03
C HIS A 370 -1.09 2.38 18.78
N TYR A 371 -0.24 1.34 18.71
CA TYR A 371 -0.64 -0.04 18.46
C TYR A 371 -0.35 -0.94 19.64
N ARG A 372 -1.32 -1.76 20.00
CA ARG A 372 -1.21 -2.75 21.07
C ARG A 372 -1.80 -4.09 20.63
N ASN A 373 -1.18 -5.18 21.04
CA ASN A 373 -1.68 -6.54 20.91
C ASN A 373 -1.23 -7.40 22.09
N ASP A 374 -1.89 -8.53 22.29
CA ASP A 374 -1.53 -9.56 23.26
C ASP A 374 -0.96 -10.82 22.60
N MET A 375 -0.61 -10.74 21.33
CA MET A 375 0.03 -11.83 20.60
C MET A 375 1.43 -12.14 21.15
N PRO A 376 1.91 -13.39 20.98
CA PRO A 376 3.26 -13.78 21.38
C PRO A 376 4.34 -12.93 20.70
N THR A 377 5.48 -12.79 21.41
CA THR A 377 6.55 -11.89 21.01
C THR A 377 7.36 -12.32 19.77
N ASN A 378 7.13 -13.52 19.27
CA ASN A 378 7.72 -14.02 18.03
C ASN A 378 6.87 -13.72 16.77
N MET A 379 5.75 -13.01 16.92
CA MET A 379 4.92 -12.58 15.80
C MET A 379 5.55 -11.38 15.06
N THR A 380 5.09 -11.15 13.82
CA THR A 380 5.60 -10.02 12.99
C THR A 380 5.18 -8.67 13.56
N PHE A 381 3.93 -8.56 14.04
CA PHE A 381 3.41 -7.32 14.60
C PHE A 381 3.62 -7.27 16.12
N HIS A 382 4.23 -6.18 16.58
CA HIS A 382 4.53 -5.93 17.98
C HIS A 382 3.87 -4.65 18.45
N SER A 383 3.40 -4.64 19.71
CA SER A 383 2.95 -3.41 20.36
C SER A 383 3.99 -2.31 20.22
N ALA A 384 3.61 -1.17 19.67
CA ALA A 384 4.52 -0.07 19.38
C ALA A 384 3.82 1.29 19.34
N ASN A 385 4.58 2.34 19.55
CA ASN A 385 4.21 3.70 19.14
C ASN A 385 5.09 4.07 17.95
N GLU A 386 4.48 4.59 16.88
CA GLU A 386 5.21 5.01 15.70
C GLU A 386 4.85 6.44 15.33
N THR A 387 5.86 7.27 15.07
CA THR A 387 5.69 8.62 14.55
C THR A 387 6.38 8.69 13.19
N ARG A 388 5.69 9.22 12.18
CA ARG A 388 6.24 9.49 10.85
C ARG A 388 6.07 10.97 10.51
N LEU A 389 7.13 11.59 10.01
CA LEU A 389 7.09 12.93 9.43
C LEU A 389 7.52 12.82 7.97
N ASN A 390 6.68 13.31 7.07
CA ASN A 390 6.96 13.33 5.65
C ASN A 390 6.95 14.76 5.13
N VAL A 391 7.90 15.08 4.27
CA VAL A 391 7.89 16.30 3.47
C VAL A 391 8.02 15.88 2.02
N ASP A 392 7.14 16.33 1.15
CA ASP A 392 7.20 15.98 -0.27
C ASP A 392 6.90 17.18 -1.17
N TYR A 393 7.56 17.20 -2.31
CA TYR A 393 7.31 18.16 -3.36
C TYR A 393 7.38 17.50 -4.75
N THR A 394 6.47 17.89 -5.63
CA THR A 394 6.41 17.35 -6.99
C THR A 394 6.54 18.46 -8.01
N PHE A 395 7.60 18.40 -8.81
CA PHE A 395 7.82 19.25 -9.97
C PHE A 395 7.27 18.58 -11.23
N LYS A 396 6.68 19.38 -12.12
CA LYS A 396 6.28 18.94 -13.48
C LYS A 396 6.90 19.89 -14.49
N PHE A 397 7.53 19.34 -15.49
CA PHE A 397 8.20 20.06 -16.57
C PHE A 397 7.56 19.77 -17.91
#